data_726e51fad31117de6567b9492cc7b310
#
_entry.id   726e51fad31117de6567b9492cc7b310
#
_cell.length_a   1.000
_cell.length_b   1.000
_cell.length_c   1.000
_cell.angle_alpha   90.00
_cell.angle_beta   90.00
_cell.angle_gamma   90.00
#
_symmetry.space_group_name_H-M   'P 1'
#
loop_
_entity.id
_entity.type
_entity.pdbx_description
1 polymer ?
#
loop_
_entity_poly.entity_id
_entity_poly.type
_entity_poly.pdbx_seq_one_letter_code
_entity_poly.pdbx_strand_id
1 'polypeptide(L)'
;MARFTLPRDIYHGKGCLEELKNLKGKKAILVVGGGSMKRQGFLDKAVNYLKEAGMEVQLFEGVEPDPSVETVMKGAEAMRAFGPDWIVAMGGGSPIDAAKAMWAFYEYPDVTFEDLCIPFNFPELRQKAKFAAIPSTSGTATEVTAFSVITDYAKGIKYPLADFNITPDVAIVDSELVEALPARQVAYTGMDALTHAIEAYVSTLNCAYTDPLAIQAIEMVFDYLPASFKGNMEARAQMHNAQCLAGMAFSNALLGIVHSMAHKTCLLYTSDAADELDGV
;
A
#
# COMPACT_ATOMS: atom_id res chain seq x y z
N MET A 1 18.89 -8.73 17.67
CA MET A 1 18.93 -9.36 16.33
C MET A 1 18.08 -8.52 15.44
N ALA A 2 18.59 -8.04 14.32
CA ALA A 2 17.81 -7.24 13.37
C ALA A 2 17.09 -8.17 12.37
N ARG A 3 15.88 -7.79 11.93
CA ARG A 3 15.06 -8.49 10.94
C ARG A 3 14.94 -7.60 9.69
N PHE A 4 15.03 -8.21 8.52
CA PHE A 4 14.73 -7.58 7.23
C PHE A 4 13.60 -8.39 6.57
N THR A 5 12.49 -7.72 6.27
CA THR A 5 11.26 -8.37 5.79
C THR A 5 10.77 -7.69 4.51
N LEU A 6 10.42 -8.50 3.53
CA LEU A 6 9.80 -8.09 2.27
C LEU A 6 8.67 -9.06 1.93
N PRO A 7 7.77 -8.72 0.98
CA PRO A 7 6.89 -9.70 0.36
C PRO A 7 7.67 -10.91 -0.15
N ARG A 8 7.04 -12.09 -0.14
CA ARG A 8 7.65 -13.29 -0.70
C ARG A 8 7.96 -13.13 -2.19
N ASP A 9 7.01 -12.53 -2.93
CA ASP A 9 7.13 -12.30 -4.36
C ASP A 9 6.78 -10.85 -4.70
N ILE A 10 7.59 -10.23 -5.54
CA ILE A 10 7.35 -8.89 -6.09
C ILE A 10 7.37 -9.02 -7.60
N TYR A 11 6.19 -8.93 -8.21
CA TYR A 11 6.05 -8.87 -9.66
C TYR A 11 6.07 -7.41 -10.10
N HIS A 12 6.86 -7.08 -11.12
CA HIS A 12 7.00 -5.69 -11.56
C HIS A 12 7.07 -5.59 -13.08
N GLY A 13 6.69 -4.42 -13.59
CA GLY A 13 6.70 -4.12 -15.01
C GLY A 13 5.31 -4.12 -15.62
N LYS A 14 5.25 -3.65 -16.87
CA LYS A 14 4.00 -3.43 -17.58
C LYS A 14 3.22 -4.73 -17.81
N GLY A 15 1.95 -4.73 -17.41
CA GLY A 15 1.04 -5.88 -17.59
C GLY A 15 1.16 -6.96 -16.53
N CYS A 16 2.03 -6.80 -15.50
CA CYS A 16 2.21 -7.83 -14.46
C CYS A 16 0.97 -8.03 -13.57
N LEU A 17 -0.07 -7.19 -13.68
CA LEU A 17 -1.38 -7.45 -13.07
C LEU A 17 -1.93 -8.84 -13.43
N GLU A 18 -1.52 -9.37 -14.58
CA GLU A 18 -1.89 -10.71 -15.04
C GLU A 18 -1.47 -11.83 -14.08
N GLU A 19 -0.46 -11.60 -13.24
CA GLU A 19 -0.01 -12.56 -12.23
C GLU A 19 -1.11 -12.95 -11.22
N LEU A 20 -2.18 -12.17 -11.10
CA LEU A 20 -3.38 -12.56 -10.36
C LEU A 20 -3.95 -13.91 -10.80
N LYS A 21 -3.78 -14.30 -12.07
CA LYS A 21 -4.22 -15.62 -12.61
C LYS A 21 -3.46 -16.79 -11.99
N ASN A 22 -2.27 -16.53 -11.46
CA ASN A 22 -1.39 -17.56 -10.92
C ASN A 22 -1.60 -17.78 -9.40
N LEU A 23 -2.39 -16.94 -8.75
CA LEU A 23 -2.73 -17.11 -7.34
C LEU A 23 -3.52 -18.41 -7.14
N LYS A 24 -3.25 -19.10 -6.05
CA LYS A 24 -3.91 -20.37 -5.71
C LYS A 24 -4.78 -20.18 -4.48
N GLY A 25 -6.08 -20.21 -4.68
CA GLY A 25 -7.09 -20.01 -3.65
C GLY A 25 -8.50 -20.39 -4.14
N LYS A 26 -9.50 -20.15 -3.31
CA LYS A 26 -10.91 -20.41 -3.62
C LYS A 26 -11.75 -19.15 -3.63
N LYS A 27 -11.44 -18.20 -2.73
CA LYS A 27 -12.21 -16.97 -2.53
C LYS A 27 -11.28 -15.78 -2.36
N ALA A 28 -11.44 -14.77 -3.19
CA ALA A 28 -10.72 -13.52 -3.08
C ALA A 28 -11.67 -12.36 -2.76
N ILE A 29 -11.34 -11.54 -1.75
CA ILE A 29 -11.97 -10.25 -1.58
C ILE A 29 -11.06 -9.18 -2.18
N LEU A 30 -11.61 -8.36 -3.08
CA LEU A 30 -10.87 -7.28 -3.73
C LEU A 30 -11.30 -5.94 -3.11
N VAL A 31 -10.36 -5.33 -2.37
CA VAL A 31 -10.55 -4.04 -1.66
C VAL A 31 -10.03 -2.92 -2.54
N VAL A 32 -10.88 -1.91 -2.79
CA VAL A 32 -10.55 -0.75 -3.63
C VAL A 32 -11.08 0.54 -3.00
N GLY A 33 -10.40 1.66 -3.32
CA GLY A 33 -10.80 2.99 -2.91
C GLY A 33 -11.87 3.61 -3.81
N GLY A 34 -11.66 4.87 -4.20
CA GLY A 34 -12.52 5.59 -5.12
C GLY A 34 -12.60 4.98 -6.51
N GLY A 35 -13.24 5.68 -7.44
CA GLY A 35 -13.58 5.11 -8.73
C GLY A 35 -12.46 5.02 -9.78
N SER A 36 -11.19 5.38 -9.50
CA SER A 36 -10.13 5.48 -10.51
C SER A 36 -9.84 4.14 -11.18
N MET A 37 -9.64 3.08 -10.42
CA MET A 37 -9.37 1.75 -10.96
C MET A 37 -10.53 1.19 -11.79
N LYS A 38 -11.76 1.51 -11.41
CA LYS A 38 -12.97 1.15 -12.16
C LYS A 38 -13.07 1.93 -13.47
N ARG A 39 -12.89 3.27 -13.42
CA ARG A 39 -12.93 4.14 -14.61
C ARG A 39 -11.88 3.78 -15.65
N GLN A 40 -10.72 3.31 -15.22
CA GLN A 40 -9.62 2.89 -16.09
C GLN A 40 -9.71 1.42 -16.54
N GLY A 41 -10.70 0.67 -16.05
CA GLY A 41 -10.91 -0.75 -16.41
C GLY A 41 -10.01 -1.75 -15.68
N PHE A 42 -9.13 -1.31 -14.79
CA PHE A 42 -8.23 -2.22 -14.05
C PHE A 42 -8.97 -3.04 -13.02
N LEU A 43 -10.04 -2.50 -12.40
CA LEU A 43 -10.88 -3.27 -11.49
C LEU A 43 -11.48 -4.50 -12.19
N ASP A 44 -12.06 -4.31 -13.36
CA ASP A 44 -12.66 -5.41 -14.13
C ASP A 44 -11.62 -6.42 -14.60
N LYS A 45 -10.42 -5.95 -15.01
CA LYS A 45 -9.29 -6.83 -15.34
C LYS A 45 -8.91 -7.70 -14.14
N ALA A 46 -8.72 -7.10 -12.95
CA ALA A 46 -8.34 -7.82 -11.75
C ALA A 46 -9.40 -8.87 -11.34
N VAL A 47 -10.69 -8.50 -11.38
CA VAL A 47 -11.80 -9.44 -11.11
C VAL A 47 -11.77 -10.60 -12.08
N ASN A 48 -11.56 -10.34 -13.38
CA ASN A 48 -11.51 -11.40 -14.39
C ASN A 48 -10.30 -12.32 -14.18
N TYR A 49 -9.13 -11.79 -13.89
CA TYR A 49 -7.93 -12.59 -13.63
C TYR A 49 -8.08 -13.50 -12.40
N LEU A 50 -8.69 -13.00 -11.32
CA LEU A 50 -8.99 -13.82 -10.15
C LEU A 50 -10.02 -14.92 -10.46
N LYS A 51 -11.03 -14.62 -11.29
CA LYS A 51 -11.98 -15.64 -11.77
C LYS A 51 -11.31 -16.67 -12.68
N GLU A 52 -10.39 -16.27 -13.56
CA GLU A 52 -9.59 -17.17 -14.38
C GLU A 52 -8.68 -18.06 -13.51
N ALA A 53 -8.22 -17.58 -12.34
CA ALA A 53 -7.53 -18.37 -11.34
C ALA A 53 -8.44 -19.38 -10.62
N GLY A 54 -9.75 -19.38 -10.92
CA GLY A 54 -10.74 -20.29 -10.34
C GLY A 54 -11.33 -19.80 -9.01
N MET A 55 -11.18 -18.53 -8.66
CA MET A 55 -11.68 -17.98 -7.39
C MET A 55 -13.08 -17.37 -7.52
N GLU A 56 -13.89 -17.51 -6.48
CA GLU A 56 -15.04 -16.65 -6.23
C GLU A 56 -14.52 -15.27 -5.79
N VAL A 57 -15.07 -14.18 -6.35
CA VAL A 57 -14.58 -12.82 -6.07
C VAL A 57 -15.70 -11.98 -5.48
N GLN A 58 -15.44 -11.37 -4.33
CA GLN A 58 -16.26 -10.33 -3.73
C GLN A 58 -15.52 -8.99 -3.77
N LEU A 59 -16.25 -7.91 -4.07
CA LEU A 59 -15.72 -6.55 -4.01
C LEU A 59 -16.04 -5.89 -2.67
N PHE A 60 -15.07 -5.14 -2.15
CA PHE A 60 -15.26 -4.14 -1.11
C PHE A 60 -14.77 -2.81 -1.68
N GLU A 61 -15.74 -1.95 -2.06
CA GLU A 61 -15.49 -0.68 -2.74
C GLU A 61 -15.68 0.50 -1.78
N GLY A 62 -15.09 1.64 -2.13
CA GLY A 62 -15.36 2.91 -1.47
C GLY A 62 -14.55 3.15 -0.20
N VAL A 63 -13.35 2.56 -0.09
CA VAL A 63 -12.42 3.00 0.95
C VAL A 63 -12.06 4.46 0.68
N GLU A 64 -12.36 5.32 1.63
CA GLU A 64 -12.08 6.75 1.58
C GLU A 64 -10.59 7.05 1.71
N PRO A 65 -10.12 8.20 1.21
CA PRO A 65 -8.83 8.75 1.59
C PRO A 65 -8.71 8.85 3.12
N ASP A 66 -7.52 8.61 3.66
CA ASP A 66 -7.33 8.57 5.12
C ASP A 66 -8.32 7.61 5.83
N PRO A 67 -8.22 6.30 5.54
CA PRO A 67 -9.28 5.35 5.91
C PRO A 67 -9.57 5.34 7.41
N SER A 68 -10.86 5.34 7.73
CA SER A 68 -11.36 5.37 9.10
C SER A 68 -11.32 3.99 9.78
N VAL A 69 -11.31 3.99 11.11
CA VAL A 69 -11.50 2.78 11.92
C VAL A 69 -12.83 2.12 11.57
N GLU A 70 -13.88 2.91 11.32
CA GLU A 70 -15.21 2.44 10.95
C GLU A 70 -15.21 1.67 9.62
N THR A 71 -14.50 2.17 8.61
CA THR A 71 -14.35 1.48 7.32
C THR A 71 -13.58 0.19 7.47
N VAL A 72 -12.52 0.19 8.28
CA VAL A 72 -11.77 -1.03 8.59
C VAL A 72 -12.66 -2.09 9.24
N MET A 73 -13.47 -1.72 10.23
CA MET A 73 -14.37 -2.65 10.90
C MET A 73 -15.46 -3.20 9.97
N LYS A 74 -16.05 -2.37 9.10
CA LYS A 74 -17.00 -2.82 8.07
C LYS A 74 -16.37 -3.82 7.09
N GLY A 75 -15.13 -3.54 6.64
CA GLY A 75 -14.41 -4.44 5.75
C GLY A 75 -14.08 -5.78 6.41
N ALA A 76 -13.66 -5.78 7.67
CA ALA A 76 -13.41 -7.00 8.42
C ALA A 76 -14.70 -7.84 8.61
N GLU A 77 -15.85 -7.20 8.81
CA GLU A 77 -17.15 -7.87 8.88
C GLU A 77 -17.52 -8.52 7.53
N ALA A 78 -17.33 -7.79 6.42
CA ALA A 78 -17.53 -8.34 5.08
C ALA A 78 -16.60 -9.54 4.80
N MET A 79 -15.34 -9.47 5.25
CA MET A 79 -14.40 -10.60 5.15
C MET A 79 -14.86 -11.79 5.98
N ARG A 80 -15.36 -11.58 7.21
CA ARG A 80 -15.90 -12.68 8.05
C ARG A 80 -17.12 -13.35 7.43
N ALA A 81 -18.00 -12.56 6.80
CA ALA A 81 -19.20 -13.09 6.13
C ALA A 81 -18.86 -13.89 4.86
N PHE A 82 -17.87 -13.45 4.10
CA PHE A 82 -17.49 -14.09 2.84
C PHE A 82 -16.50 -15.24 3.02
N GLY A 83 -15.56 -15.13 3.96
CA GLY A 83 -14.51 -16.11 4.24
C GLY A 83 -13.46 -16.23 3.14
N PRO A 84 -12.78 -15.13 2.73
CA PRO A 84 -11.74 -15.19 1.72
C PRO A 84 -10.49 -15.91 2.21
N ASP A 85 -9.81 -16.60 1.29
CA ASP A 85 -8.44 -17.12 1.48
C ASP A 85 -7.39 -16.25 0.79
N TRP A 86 -7.83 -15.21 0.06
CA TRP A 86 -7.02 -14.12 -0.45
C TRP A 86 -7.69 -12.76 -0.20
N ILE A 87 -6.92 -11.85 0.35
CA ILE A 87 -7.24 -10.42 0.39
C ILE A 87 -6.39 -9.76 -0.68
N VAL A 88 -7.03 -9.16 -1.67
CA VAL A 88 -6.37 -8.42 -2.75
C VAL A 88 -6.74 -6.95 -2.59
N ALA A 89 -5.76 -6.09 -2.42
CA ALA A 89 -6.00 -4.65 -2.27
C ALA A 89 -5.38 -3.89 -3.45
N MET A 90 -6.17 -3.03 -4.11
CA MET A 90 -5.74 -2.30 -5.29
C MET A 90 -6.10 -0.83 -5.19
N GLY A 91 -5.11 0.04 -5.38
CA GLY A 91 -5.29 1.48 -5.37
C GLY A 91 -4.07 2.23 -4.87
N GLY A 92 -4.27 3.43 -4.34
CA GLY A 92 -3.25 4.18 -3.61
C GLY A 92 -2.98 3.59 -2.22
N GLY A 93 -2.38 4.37 -1.32
CA GLY A 93 -2.10 3.93 0.05
C GLY A 93 -3.34 3.49 0.81
N SER A 94 -4.42 4.29 0.77
CA SER A 94 -5.62 4.12 1.58
C SER A 94 -6.30 2.76 1.47
N PRO A 95 -6.65 2.22 0.29
CA PRO A 95 -7.31 0.91 0.21
C PRO A 95 -6.39 -0.23 0.64
N ILE A 96 -5.07 -0.12 0.42
CA ILE A 96 -4.13 -1.16 0.82
C ILE A 96 -3.94 -1.13 2.34
N ASP A 97 -3.80 0.04 2.93
CA ASP A 97 -3.67 0.23 4.37
C ASP A 97 -4.94 -0.24 5.10
N ALA A 98 -6.12 0.19 4.63
CA ALA A 98 -7.38 -0.30 5.18
C ALA A 98 -7.46 -1.82 5.13
N ALA A 99 -7.12 -2.44 3.99
CA ALA A 99 -7.17 -3.89 3.84
C ALA A 99 -6.20 -4.64 4.77
N LYS A 100 -5.01 -4.09 5.04
CA LYS A 100 -4.06 -4.64 6.02
C LYS A 100 -4.65 -4.65 7.44
N ALA A 101 -5.28 -3.54 7.84
CA ALA A 101 -5.95 -3.47 9.14
C ALA A 101 -7.18 -4.39 9.19
N MET A 102 -8.01 -4.43 8.13
CA MET A 102 -9.14 -5.36 8.00
C MET A 102 -8.70 -6.81 8.17
N TRP A 103 -7.53 -7.17 7.63
CA TRP A 103 -6.96 -8.51 7.72
C TRP A 103 -6.76 -8.97 9.16
N ALA A 104 -6.22 -8.10 10.03
CA ALA A 104 -6.05 -8.41 11.44
C ALA A 104 -7.40 -8.71 12.13
N PHE A 105 -8.40 -7.85 11.94
CA PHE A 105 -9.73 -8.04 12.53
C PHE A 105 -10.53 -9.19 11.89
N TYR A 106 -10.23 -9.55 10.65
CA TYR A 106 -10.80 -10.73 10.00
C TYR A 106 -10.31 -12.02 10.65
N GLU A 107 -9.01 -12.12 10.88
CA GLU A 107 -8.42 -13.33 11.47
C GLU A 107 -8.63 -13.42 12.97
N TYR A 108 -8.60 -12.27 13.67
CA TYR A 108 -8.69 -12.15 15.13
C TYR A 108 -9.80 -11.16 15.53
N PRO A 109 -11.06 -11.60 15.60
CA PRO A 109 -12.19 -10.72 15.90
C PRO A 109 -12.16 -10.07 17.29
N ASP A 110 -11.43 -10.67 18.22
CA ASP A 110 -11.33 -10.20 19.60
C ASP A 110 -10.21 -9.19 19.84
N VAL A 111 -9.34 -8.93 18.84
CA VAL A 111 -8.30 -7.91 18.94
C VAL A 111 -8.93 -6.51 18.90
N THR A 112 -8.44 -5.59 19.71
CA THR A 112 -8.90 -4.20 19.72
C THR A 112 -8.05 -3.32 18.79
N PHE A 113 -8.59 -2.18 18.36
CA PHE A 113 -7.81 -1.21 17.58
C PHE A 113 -6.64 -0.67 18.39
N GLU A 114 -6.84 -0.45 19.68
CA GLU A 114 -5.82 -0.01 20.62
C GLU A 114 -4.65 -1.01 20.71
N ASP A 115 -4.92 -2.31 20.69
CA ASP A 115 -3.88 -3.34 20.64
C ASP A 115 -3.01 -3.23 19.38
N LEU A 116 -3.65 -2.96 18.23
CA LEU A 116 -2.95 -2.80 16.95
C LEU A 116 -2.16 -1.48 16.86
N CYS A 117 -2.53 -0.46 17.65
CA CYS A 117 -1.78 0.79 17.73
C CYS A 117 -0.45 0.63 18.49
N ILE A 118 -0.24 -0.46 19.21
CA ILE A 118 1.03 -0.76 19.87
C ILE A 118 1.98 -1.35 18.82
N PRO A 119 3.13 -0.71 18.51
CA PRO A 119 4.04 -1.19 17.50
C PRO A 119 4.51 -2.64 17.76
N PHE A 120 4.51 -3.46 16.72
CA PHE A 120 4.92 -4.87 16.75
C PHE A 120 4.12 -5.75 17.71
N ASN A 121 2.81 -5.46 17.87
CA ASN A 121 1.89 -6.20 18.71
C ASN A 121 0.75 -6.89 17.91
N PHE A 122 0.88 -6.99 16.59
CA PHE A 122 -0.08 -7.74 15.79
C PHE A 122 0.02 -9.25 16.08
N PRO A 123 -1.11 -9.94 16.09
CA PRO A 123 -1.10 -11.40 16.11
C PRO A 123 -0.47 -11.95 14.82
N GLU A 124 -0.08 -13.22 14.84
CA GLU A 124 0.47 -13.89 13.67
C GLU A 124 -0.62 -14.09 12.61
N LEU A 125 -0.56 -13.35 11.51
CA LEU A 125 -1.51 -13.41 10.41
C LEU A 125 -1.24 -14.62 9.48
N ARG A 126 -2.05 -14.78 8.45
CA ARG A 126 -2.04 -15.88 7.46
C ARG A 126 -2.65 -17.18 7.98
N GLN A 127 -3.51 -17.08 9.01
CA GLN A 127 -4.27 -18.24 9.51
C GLN A 127 -5.46 -18.56 8.60
N LYS A 128 -6.07 -17.52 7.99
CA LYS A 128 -7.24 -17.65 7.12
C LYS A 128 -6.97 -17.18 5.70
N ALA A 129 -6.22 -16.13 5.51
CA ALA A 129 -5.99 -15.52 4.21
C ALA A 129 -4.54 -15.09 3.99
N LYS A 130 -4.14 -15.04 2.73
CA LYS A 130 -2.93 -14.38 2.21
C LYS A 130 -3.28 -13.01 1.69
N PHE A 131 -2.26 -12.17 1.49
CA PHE A 131 -2.44 -10.79 1.07
C PHE A 131 -1.66 -10.46 -0.20
N ALA A 132 -2.36 -9.91 -1.20
CA ALA A 132 -1.74 -9.34 -2.41
C ALA A 132 -2.04 -7.84 -2.49
N ALA A 133 -1.02 -7.03 -2.73
CA ALA A 133 -1.11 -5.59 -2.84
C ALA A 133 -0.73 -5.10 -4.24
N ILE A 134 -1.54 -4.18 -4.78
CA ILE A 134 -1.42 -3.66 -6.15
C ILE A 134 -1.49 -2.14 -6.10
N PRO A 135 -0.35 -1.44 -6.07
CA PRO A 135 -0.32 0.01 -5.98
C PRO A 135 -0.71 0.67 -7.30
N SER A 136 -1.48 1.76 -7.23
CA SER A 136 -1.81 2.63 -8.37
C SER A 136 -1.24 4.04 -8.24
N THR A 137 -0.38 4.27 -7.26
CA THR A 137 0.40 5.49 -7.04
C THR A 137 1.87 5.17 -6.87
N SER A 138 2.76 6.13 -7.14
CA SER A 138 4.21 5.94 -7.02
C SER A 138 4.77 6.76 -5.85
N GLY A 139 4.37 6.42 -4.62
CA GLY A 139 4.75 7.17 -3.42
C GLY A 139 4.82 6.31 -2.16
N THR A 140 3.67 5.87 -1.64
CA THR A 140 3.53 5.25 -0.32
C THR A 140 4.23 3.91 -0.16
N ALA A 141 4.43 3.18 -1.25
CA ALA A 141 5.04 1.85 -1.26
C ALA A 141 4.39 0.84 -0.28
N THR A 142 3.12 1.03 0.05
CA THR A 142 2.45 0.17 1.05
C THR A 142 2.37 -1.30 0.61
N GLU A 143 2.54 -1.59 -0.68
CA GLU A 143 2.58 -2.95 -1.22
C GLU A 143 3.78 -3.78 -0.73
N VAL A 144 4.82 -3.14 -0.21
CA VAL A 144 6.02 -3.83 0.30
C VAL A 144 6.32 -3.52 1.77
N THR A 145 5.45 -2.76 2.45
CA THR A 145 5.74 -2.26 3.80
C THR A 145 5.02 -3.00 4.91
N ALA A 146 5.62 -2.92 6.09
CA ALA A 146 5.10 -3.40 7.37
C ALA A 146 4.23 -2.34 8.09
N PHE A 147 3.63 -1.40 7.34
CA PHE A 147 2.86 -0.28 7.87
C PHE A 147 1.44 -0.23 7.30
N SER A 148 0.54 0.36 8.06
CA SER A 148 -0.83 0.72 7.67
C SER A 148 -1.25 1.96 8.44
N VAL A 149 -1.66 3.03 7.77
CA VAL A 149 -2.06 4.29 8.41
C VAL A 149 -3.58 4.36 8.45
N ILE A 150 -4.14 4.38 9.67
CA ILE A 150 -5.60 4.42 9.90
C ILE A 150 -5.95 5.65 10.74
N THR A 151 -7.04 6.32 10.39
CA THR A 151 -7.49 7.53 11.04
C THR A 151 -8.62 7.25 12.03
N ASP A 152 -8.43 7.61 13.27
CA ASP A 152 -9.50 7.71 14.27
C ASP A 152 -10.05 9.14 14.24
N TYR A 153 -11.12 9.34 13.47
CA TYR A 153 -11.75 10.65 13.33
C TYR A 153 -12.40 11.15 14.62
N ALA A 154 -12.81 10.25 15.52
CA ALA A 154 -13.38 10.65 16.80
C ALA A 154 -12.31 11.28 17.72
N LYS A 155 -11.09 10.81 17.64
CA LYS A 155 -9.94 11.35 18.38
C LYS A 155 -9.15 12.39 17.58
N GLY A 156 -9.37 12.49 16.25
CA GLY A 156 -8.58 13.35 15.37
C GLY A 156 -7.11 12.92 15.29
N ILE A 157 -6.84 11.62 15.21
CA ILE A 157 -5.47 11.07 15.23
C ILE A 157 -5.28 10.05 14.10
N LYS A 158 -4.21 10.20 13.33
CA LYS A 158 -3.69 9.16 12.43
C LYS A 158 -2.78 8.22 13.20
N TYR A 159 -3.06 6.94 13.13
CA TYR A 159 -2.28 5.88 13.77
C TYR A 159 -1.49 5.09 12.73
N PRO A 160 -0.15 5.19 12.73
CA PRO A 160 0.69 4.31 11.93
C PRO A 160 0.78 2.94 12.62
N LEU A 161 -0.05 2.02 12.20
CA LEU A 161 0.03 0.63 12.63
C LEU A 161 1.29 0.01 12.03
N ALA A 162 2.11 -0.64 12.86
CA ALA A 162 3.41 -1.14 12.43
C ALA A 162 3.64 -2.57 12.93
N ASP A 163 3.73 -3.52 12.00
CA ASP A 163 4.13 -4.89 12.30
C ASP A 163 4.59 -5.62 11.04
N PHE A 164 5.61 -6.46 11.13
CA PHE A 164 6.06 -7.27 9.99
C PHE A 164 5.01 -8.29 9.53
N ASN A 165 4.05 -8.66 10.37
CA ASN A 165 2.96 -9.56 10.03
C ASN A 165 2.04 -9.00 8.94
N ILE A 166 1.89 -7.67 8.83
CA ILE A 166 1.07 -7.02 7.80
C ILE A 166 1.80 -6.74 6.48
N THR A 167 3.09 -7.12 6.37
CA THR A 167 3.77 -7.08 5.07
C THR A 167 3.04 -8.02 4.11
N PRO A 168 2.65 -7.59 2.89
CA PRO A 168 1.96 -8.44 1.93
C PRO A 168 2.73 -9.71 1.56
N ASP A 169 2.03 -10.76 1.14
CA ASP A 169 2.67 -11.97 0.59
C ASP A 169 3.14 -11.74 -0.83
N VAL A 170 2.34 -10.98 -1.61
CA VAL A 170 2.59 -10.68 -3.00
C VAL A 170 2.41 -9.18 -3.23
N ALA A 171 3.37 -8.55 -3.90
CA ALA A 171 3.26 -7.20 -4.45
C ALA A 171 3.22 -7.27 -5.98
N ILE A 172 2.30 -6.54 -6.61
CA ILE A 172 2.18 -6.46 -8.08
C ILE A 172 2.33 -4.99 -8.48
N VAL A 173 3.53 -4.64 -8.93
CA VAL A 173 3.96 -3.27 -9.26
C VAL A 173 3.81 -3.05 -10.76
N ASP A 174 2.56 -2.92 -11.22
CA ASP A 174 2.25 -2.78 -12.64
C ASP A 174 2.24 -1.32 -13.06
N SER A 175 3.18 -0.95 -13.93
CA SER A 175 3.32 0.43 -14.40
C SER A 175 2.14 0.94 -15.25
N GLU A 176 1.27 0.06 -15.78
CA GLU A 176 0.05 0.50 -16.47
C GLU A 176 -0.90 1.28 -15.53
N LEU A 177 -0.94 0.90 -14.23
CA LEU A 177 -1.85 1.50 -13.27
C LEU A 177 -1.52 2.97 -12.96
N VAL A 178 -0.30 3.39 -13.23
CA VAL A 178 0.18 4.75 -12.98
C VAL A 178 0.27 5.63 -14.23
N GLU A 179 0.01 5.07 -15.42
CA GLU A 179 0.11 5.82 -16.69
C GLU A 179 -0.84 7.03 -16.73
N ALA A 180 -2.04 6.91 -16.17
CA ALA A 180 -3.08 7.95 -16.18
C ALA A 180 -3.05 8.88 -14.96
N LEU A 181 -2.03 8.77 -14.09
CA LEU A 181 -1.94 9.66 -12.93
C LEU A 181 -1.82 11.13 -13.36
N PRO A 182 -2.61 12.04 -12.74
CA PRO A 182 -2.46 13.47 -12.95
C PRO A 182 -1.06 13.96 -12.55
N ALA A 183 -0.53 14.96 -13.29
CA ALA A 183 0.82 15.49 -13.05
C ALA A 183 1.02 15.95 -11.59
N ARG A 184 0.00 16.57 -10.98
CA ARG A 184 0.04 17.00 -9.58
C ARG A 184 0.28 15.82 -8.64
N GLN A 185 -0.44 14.71 -8.86
CA GLN A 185 -0.27 13.49 -8.08
C GLN A 185 1.12 12.88 -8.27
N VAL A 186 1.60 12.83 -9.52
CA VAL A 186 2.97 12.36 -9.82
C VAL A 186 4.01 13.15 -9.03
N ALA A 187 3.86 14.49 -8.94
CA ALA A 187 4.79 15.33 -8.18
C ALA A 187 4.73 15.01 -6.68
N TYR A 188 3.54 14.95 -6.10
CA TYR A 188 3.37 14.73 -4.66
C TYR A 188 3.86 13.36 -4.24
N THR A 189 3.41 12.31 -4.92
CA THR A 189 3.83 10.94 -4.59
C THR A 189 5.30 10.69 -4.89
N GLY A 190 5.86 11.33 -5.93
CA GLY A 190 7.28 11.24 -6.24
C GLY A 190 8.16 11.90 -5.18
N MET A 191 7.74 13.05 -4.63
CA MET A 191 8.44 13.71 -3.51
C MET A 191 8.29 12.93 -2.21
N ASP A 192 7.15 12.28 -2.00
CA ASP A 192 6.91 11.35 -0.90
C ASP A 192 7.91 10.17 -0.96
N ALA A 193 8.03 9.52 -2.13
CA ALA A 193 9.02 8.46 -2.35
C ALA A 193 10.45 8.91 -2.09
N LEU A 194 10.83 10.15 -2.49
CA LEU A 194 12.13 10.71 -2.19
C LEU A 194 12.35 10.88 -0.69
N THR A 195 11.34 11.39 0.01
CA THR A 195 11.39 11.58 1.46
C THR A 195 11.54 10.25 2.19
N HIS A 196 10.77 9.22 1.78
CA HIS A 196 10.89 7.86 2.29
C HIS A 196 12.33 7.33 2.17
N ALA A 197 12.93 7.46 0.98
CA ALA A 197 14.27 6.97 0.72
C ALA A 197 15.33 7.72 1.55
N ILE A 198 15.23 9.06 1.62
CA ILE A 198 16.17 9.87 2.41
C ILE A 198 16.04 9.53 3.92
N GLU A 199 14.82 9.47 4.44
CA GLU A 199 14.63 9.15 5.86
C GLU A 199 15.11 7.73 6.20
N ALA A 200 14.89 6.75 5.31
CA ALA A 200 15.45 5.41 5.47
C ALA A 200 16.97 5.41 5.53
N TYR A 201 17.61 6.19 4.65
CA TYR A 201 19.08 6.26 4.59
C TYR A 201 19.70 6.91 5.82
N VAL A 202 19.08 7.97 6.37
CA VAL A 202 19.59 8.67 7.56
C VAL A 202 19.05 8.10 8.88
N SER A 203 18.23 7.06 8.82
CA SER A 203 17.68 6.41 10.00
C SER A 203 18.78 5.79 10.88
N THR A 204 18.59 5.82 12.19
CA THR A 204 19.47 5.11 13.13
C THR A 204 19.36 3.58 13.05
N LEU A 205 18.38 3.07 12.31
CA LEU A 205 18.16 1.65 12.05
C LEU A 205 18.58 1.23 10.64
N ASN A 206 19.22 2.12 9.89
CA ASN A 206 19.75 1.81 8.57
C ASN A 206 20.79 0.68 8.65
N CYS A 207 20.97 -0.02 7.55
CA CYS A 207 21.91 -1.15 7.49
C CYS A 207 22.34 -1.45 6.05
N ALA A 208 23.29 -2.37 5.91
CA ALA A 208 23.82 -2.79 4.61
C ALA A 208 22.74 -3.34 3.63
N TYR A 209 21.56 -3.70 4.10
CA TYR A 209 20.44 -4.14 3.25
C TYR A 209 19.52 -2.99 2.85
N THR A 210 19.37 -1.97 3.69
CA THR A 210 18.47 -0.82 3.43
C THR A 210 19.17 0.29 2.65
N ASP A 211 20.45 0.55 2.94
CA ASP A 211 21.19 1.67 2.34
C ASP A 211 21.28 1.60 0.81
N PRO A 212 21.62 0.46 0.19
CA PRO A 212 21.66 0.38 -1.27
C PRO A 212 20.30 0.63 -1.93
N LEU A 213 19.21 0.16 -1.30
CA LEU A 213 17.86 0.36 -1.80
C LEU A 213 17.45 1.84 -1.71
N ALA A 214 17.77 2.49 -0.60
CA ALA A 214 17.50 3.90 -0.38
C ALA A 214 18.28 4.79 -1.36
N ILE A 215 19.59 4.54 -1.53
CA ILE A 215 20.43 5.30 -2.46
C ILE A 215 19.91 5.14 -3.90
N GLN A 216 19.64 3.90 -4.32
CA GLN A 216 19.13 3.64 -5.67
C GLN A 216 17.77 4.33 -5.90
N ALA A 217 16.88 4.32 -4.90
CA ALA A 217 15.60 5.03 -4.99
C ALA A 217 15.80 6.54 -5.13
N ILE A 218 16.70 7.15 -4.36
CA ILE A 218 17.02 8.58 -4.43
C ILE A 218 17.52 8.94 -5.84
N GLU A 219 18.49 8.21 -6.37
CA GLU A 219 19.04 8.44 -7.71
C GLU A 219 17.94 8.33 -8.77
N MET A 220 17.12 7.28 -8.73
CA MET A 220 16.01 7.11 -9.68
C MET A 220 14.99 8.23 -9.59
N VAL A 221 14.65 8.73 -8.40
CA VAL A 221 13.70 9.85 -8.27
C VAL A 221 14.27 11.12 -8.91
N PHE A 222 15.54 11.45 -8.69
CA PHE A 222 16.17 12.61 -9.33
C PHE A 222 16.22 12.48 -10.85
N ASP A 223 16.50 11.29 -11.37
CA ASP A 223 16.61 11.05 -12.80
C ASP A 223 15.25 11.06 -13.51
N TYR A 224 14.22 10.49 -12.88
CA TYR A 224 12.97 10.21 -13.59
C TYR A 224 11.78 11.07 -13.19
N LEU A 225 11.72 11.64 -11.98
CA LEU A 225 10.54 12.41 -11.55
C LEU A 225 10.25 13.62 -12.46
N PRO A 226 11.23 14.41 -12.89
CA PRO A 226 10.95 15.55 -13.79
C PRO A 226 10.37 15.15 -15.15
N ALA A 227 10.80 14.01 -15.70
CA ALA A 227 10.28 13.48 -16.96
C ALA A 227 8.90 12.81 -16.77
N SER A 228 8.72 12.09 -15.68
CA SER A 228 7.46 11.48 -15.26
C SER A 228 6.36 12.54 -15.09
N PHE A 229 6.67 13.64 -14.41
CA PHE A 229 5.76 14.78 -14.24
C PHE A 229 5.31 15.38 -15.59
N LYS A 230 6.21 15.41 -16.57
CA LYS A 230 5.92 15.89 -17.94
C LYS A 230 5.18 14.87 -18.81
N GLY A 231 4.84 13.70 -18.26
CA GLY A 231 4.05 12.67 -18.94
C GLY A 231 4.86 11.64 -19.72
N ASN A 232 6.17 11.50 -19.46
CA ASN A 232 6.96 10.41 -20.03
C ASN A 232 6.61 9.10 -19.35
N MET A 233 6.04 8.13 -20.10
CA MET A 233 5.52 6.87 -19.55
C MET A 233 6.62 5.91 -19.09
N GLU A 234 7.78 5.92 -19.74
CA GLU A 234 8.93 5.12 -19.29
C GLU A 234 9.45 5.66 -17.95
N ALA A 235 9.57 6.98 -17.82
CA ALA A 235 9.92 7.60 -16.54
C ALA A 235 8.88 7.33 -15.45
N ARG A 236 7.58 7.24 -15.78
CA ARG A 236 6.54 6.81 -14.82
C ARG A 236 6.76 5.39 -14.34
N ALA A 237 7.09 4.47 -15.25
CA ALA A 237 7.40 3.10 -14.88
C ALA A 237 8.63 3.02 -13.97
N GLN A 238 9.68 3.83 -14.25
CA GLN A 238 10.84 3.90 -13.38
C GLN A 238 10.52 4.52 -12.01
N MET A 239 9.67 5.55 -11.96
CA MET A 239 9.19 6.10 -10.68
C MET A 239 8.39 5.08 -9.86
N HIS A 240 7.64 4.20 -10.54
CA HIS A 240 6.89 3.13 -9.86
C HIS A 240 7.83 2.08 -9.25
N ASN A 241 8.96 1.79 -9.90
CA ASN A 241 10.02 0.97 -9.32
C ASN A 241 10.76 1.71 -8.18
N ALA A 242 11.07 3.00 -8.36
CA ALA A 242 11.79 3.79 -7.36
C ALA A 242 11.06 3.85 -6.02
N GLN A 243 9.73 4.09 -6.04
CA GLN A 243 8.93 4.10 -4.82
C GLN A 243 8.92 2.73 -4.13
N CYS A 244 8.86 1.64 -4.89
CA CYS A 244 8.92 0.29 -4.35
C CYS A 244 10.27 0.03 -3.63
N LEU A 245 11.39 0.45 -4.23
CA LEU A 245 12.72 0.38 -3.59
C LEU A 245 12.79 1.23 -2.32
N ALA A 246 12.25 2.45 -2.34
CA ALA A 246 12.14 3.30 -1.16
C ALA A 246 11.35 2.60 -0.04
N GLY A 247 10.24 1.95 -0.41
CA GLY A 247 9.41 1.15 0.50
C GLY A 247 10.15 -0.01 1.16
N MET A 248 10.90 -0.76 0.37
CA MET A 248 11.73 -1.85 0.88
C MET A 248 12.77 -1.35 1.89
N ALA A 249 13.33 -0.17 1.66
CA ALA A 249 14.29 0.46 2.57
C ALA A 249 13.60 0.92 3.86
N PHE A 250 12.61 1.82 3.78
CA PHE A 250 12.04 2.41 4.98
C PHE A 250 11.19 1.43 5.81
N SER A 251 10.58 0.44 5.20
CA SER A 251 9.87 -0.59 5.95
C SER A 251 10.75 -1.31 6.98
N ASN A 252 12.05 -1.35 6.72
CA ASN A 252 13.04 -2.03 7.56
C ASN A 252 13.93 -1.07 8.36
N ALA A 253 14.14 0.16 7.87
CA ALA A 253 14.93 1.19 8.55
C ALA A 253 14.07 2.15 9.38
N LEU A 254 12.73 2.12 9.21
CA LEU A 254 11.75 3.07 9.73
C LEU A 254 11.90 4.48 9.13
N LEU A 255 10.99 5.36 9.51
CA LEU A 255 10.92 6.75 9.08
C LEU A 255 11.37 7.70 10.19
N GLY A 256 11.50 8.98 9.87
CA GLY A 256 12.04 9.98 10.75
C GLY A 256 11.08 11.15 11.07
N ILE A 257 11.68 12.33 11.20
CA ILE A 257 10.99 13.54 11.70
C ILE A 257 9.99 14.06 10.68
N VAL A 258 10.30 14.01 9.37
CA VAL A 258 9.43 14.59 8.33
C VAL A 258 8.09 13.90 8.31
N HIS A 259 8.06 12.56 8.23
CA HIS A 259 6.81 11.79 8.27
C HIS A 259 6.09 11.94 9.61
N SER A 260 6.82 11.96 10.74
CA SER A 260 6.22 12.18 12.06
C SER A 260 5.51 13.53 12.15
N MET A 261 6.10 14.59 11.59
CA MET A 261 5.49 15.92 11.53
C MET A 261 4.31 15.94 10.55
N ALA A 262 4.46 15.37 9.36
CA ALA A 262 3.42 15.32 8.34
C ALA A 262 2.15 14.66 8.88
N HIS A 263 2.23 13.48 9.50
CA HIS A 263 1.08 12.79 10.09
C HIS A 263 0.37 13.60 11.19
N LYS A 264 1.09 14.44 11.92
CA LYS A 264 0.47 15.30 12.97
C LYS A 264 -0.17 16.57 12.41
N THR A 265 0.36 17.13 11.31
CA THR A 265 -0.14 18.36 10.70
C THR A 265 -1.19 18.11 9.62
N CYS A 266 -1.16 16.96 8.97
CA CYS A 266 -2.05 16.59 7.87
C CYS A 266 -3.53 16.70 8.24
N LEU A 267 -3.95 16.20 9.40
CA LEU A 267 -5.32 16.30 9.90
C LEU A 267 -5.80 17.75 10.11
N LEU A 268 -4.88 18.70 10.28
CA LEU A 268 -5.21 20.12 10.46
C LEU A 268 -5.40 20.85 9.12
N TYR A 269 -4.77 20.37 8.05
CA TYR A 269 -4.70 21.05 6.76
C TYR A 269 -5.25 20.25 5.57
N THR A 270 -5.90 19.11 5.82
CA THR A 270 -6.56 18.27 4.80
C THR A 270 -5.70 17.88 3.61
N SER A 271 -4.44 17.53 3.81
CA SER A 271 -3.63 17.04 2.70
C SER A 271 -2.83 15.81 3.04
N ASP A 272 -3.37 14.66 2.72
CA ASP A 272 -2.53 13.53 2.39
C ASP A 272 -2.15 13.64 0.91
N ALA A 273 -0.88 13.90 0.64
CA ALA A 273 -0.40 14.10 -0.73
C ALA A 273 -0.60 12.86 -1.61
N ALA A 274 -0.70 11.68 -1.03
CA ALA A 274 -0.85 10.43 -1.75
C ALA A 274 -2.31 10.07 -2.09
N ASP A 275 -3.29 10.56 -1.33
CA ASP A 275 -4.67 10.08 -1.41
C ASP A 275 -5.69 11.11 -1.97
N GLU A 276 -5.30 12.38 -2.18
CA GLU A 276 -6.22 13.49 -2.46
C GLU A 276 -6.95 13.45 -3.81
N LEU A 277 -6.83 12.45 -4.66
CA LEU A 277 -7.36 12.53 -6.02
C LEU A 277 -8.30 11.40 -6.47
N ASP A 278 -8.93 10.70 -5.57
CA ASP A 278 -10.08 9.88 -5.94
C ASP A 278 -11.38 10.71 -6.12
N GLY A 279 -11.33 12.01 -5.94
CA GLY A 279 -12.49 12.91 -5.90
C GLY A 279 -12.62 13.94 -7.04
N VAL A 280 -11.83 13.87 -8.14
CA VAL A 280 -12.04 14.77 -9.31
C VAL A 280 -12.16 13.98 -10.60
#